data_5c50e838934e8f983690ac106a5f6990
#
_entry.id   5c50e838934e8f983690ac106a5f6990
#
_cell.length_a   1.000
_cell.length_b   1.000
_cell.length_c   1.000
_cell.angle_alpha   90.00
_cell.angle_beta   90.00
_cell.angle_gamma   90.00
#
_symmetry.space_group_name_H-M   'P 1'
#
loop_
_entity.id
_entity.type
_entity.pdbx_description
1 polymer ?
#
loop_
_entity_poly.entity_id
_entity_poly.type
_entity_poly.pdbx_seq_one_letter_code
_entity_poly.pdbx_strand_id
1 'polypeptide(L)'
;YDIACGNLAIQTDLVLGQSIQQSDLAGIADQIASDLEFGIGRTTPDGPVEHPLFASSAWDALPGTVHEPLRERARAQIGTIGSGHHYVDVFADEDNTLWAGVHFGSRGLGHTIASGFMSLAAGRPWGERVPETEALLDLDSELGGRYWTMMQLAGQYAYAGREWVAERVVEGILGTRARLTVHNHHNYAWRERHFGRDLIVVRKGATPAFPGQQGFVG
;
A
#
# COMPACT_ATOMS: atom_id res chain seq x y z
N TYR A 1 -7.69 -1.15 10.09
CA TYR A 1 -7.28 0.25 9.86
C TYR A 1 -6.20 0.40 8.78
N ASP A 2 -5.32 -0.59 8.59
CA ASP A 2 -4.29 -0.53 7.53
C ASP A 2 -4.80 -1.23 6.26
N ILE A 3 -5.74 -0.57 5.58
CA ILE A 3 -6.30 -1.08 4.33
C ILE A 3 -5.16 -1.27 3.32
N ALA A 4 -5.12 -2.45 2.69
CA ALA A 4 -4.19 -2.79 1.63
C ALA A 4 -2.71 -2.81 2.03
N CYS A 5 -2.40 -3.06 3.32
CA CYS A 5 -1.04 -3.45 3.68
C CYS A 5 -0.61 -4.64 2.82
N GLY A 6 0.61 -4.63 2.35
CA GLY A 6 1.08 -5.65 1.40
C GLY A 6 2.53 -5.46 1.01
N ASN A 7 3.01 -6.37 0.19
CA ASN A 7 4.39 -6.47 -0.24
C ASN A 7 4.54 -6.20 -1.73
N LEU A 8 5.64 -5.57 -2.09
CA LEU A 8 6.20 -5.53 -3.42
C LEU A 8 7.62 -6.06 -3.35
N ALA A 9 7.97 -7.07 -4.15
CA ALA A 9 9.32 -7.56 -4.32
C ALA A 9 9.73 -7.45 -5.79
N ILE A 10 10.88 -6.85 -6.04
CA ILE A 10 11.44 -6.65 -7.38
C ILE A 10 12.79 -7.37 -7.46
N GLN A 11 12.88 -8.37 -8.34
CA GLN A 11 14.15 -8.96 -8.74
C GLN A 11 14.87 -8.05 -9.70
N THR A 12 16.17 -7.86 -9.47
CA THR A 12 17.05 -7.09 -10.34
C THR A 12 17.96 -8.02 -11.15
N ASP A 13 18.84 -7.46 -11.98
CA ASP A 13 19.94 -8.18 -12.64
C ASP A 13 21.27 -8.03 -11.92
N LEU A 14 21.27 -7.41 -10.73
CA LEU A 14 22.47 -7.27 -9.90
C LEU A 14 22.71 -8.55 -9.09
N VAL A 15 24.00 -8.92 -8.96
CA VAL A 15 24.43 -10.09 -8.21
C VAL A 15 25.42 -9.66 -7.13
N LEU A 16 25.14 -10.02 -5.89
CA LEU A 16 26.01 -9.75 -4.74
C LEU A 16 27.34 -10.48 -4.90
N GLY A 17 28.43 -9.77 -4.66
CA GLY A 17 29.79 -10.27 -4.89
C GLY A 17 30.30 -10.12 -6.33
N GLN A 18 29.45 -9.65 -7.25
CA GLN A 18 29.81 -9.34 -8.65
C GLN A 18 29.50 -7.87 -8.99
N SER A 19 28.23 -7.53 -9.10
CA SER A 19 27.76 -6.18 -9.44
C SER A 19 27.81 -5.23 -8.24
N ILE A 20 27.51 -5.74 -7.05
CA ILE A 20 27.49 -5.04 -5.78
C ILE A 20 28.32 -5.85 -4.78
N GLN A 21 29.21 -5.18 -4.03
CA GLN A 21 29.98 -5.84 -2.99
C GLN A 21 29.27 -5.76 -1.64
N GLN A 22 29.61 -6.67 -0.73
CA GLN A 22 29.08 -6.66 0.65
C GLN A 22 29.36 -5.33 1.37
N SER A 23 30.47 -4.68 1.05
CA SER A 23 30.85 -3.36 1.59
C SER A 23 29.92 -2.22 1.15
N ASP A 24 29.20 -2.38 0.04
CA ASP A 24 28.36 -1.33 -0.54
C ASP A 24 26.97 -1.28 0.11
N LEU A 25 26.56 -2.38 0.75
CA LEU A 25 25.22 -2.52 1.34
C LEU A 25 24.92 -1.48 2.41
N ALA A 26 25.90 -1.10 3.23
CA ALA A 26 25.73 -0.05 4.24
C ALA A 26 25.42 1.30 3.58
N GLY A 27 26.16 1.65 2.51
CA GLY A 27 25.92 2.88 1.75
C GLY A 27 24.56 2.89 1.06
N ILE A 28 24.10 1.75 0.55
CA ILE A 28 22.76 1.59 -0.03
C ILE A 28 21.68 1.82 1.04
N ALA A 29 21.85 1.23 2.24
CA ALA A 29 20.92 1.42 3.34
C ALA A 29 20.86 2.88 3.81
N ASP A 30 22.02 3.55 3.91
CA ASP A 30 22.10 4.98 4.25
C ASP A 30 21.41 5.84 3.19
N GLN A 31 21.57 5.52 1.92
CA GLN A 31 20.90 6.24 0.84
C GLN A 31 19.37 6.02 0.85
N ILE A 32 18.90 4.80 1.09
CA ILE A 32 17.47 4.51 1.29
C ILE A 32 16.92 5.35 2.46
N ALA A 33 17.62 5.40 3.59
CA ALA A 33 17.21 6.16 4.76
C ALA A 33 17.24 7.69 4.53
N SER A 34 18.09 8.18 3.61
CA SER A 34 18.17 9.59 3.23
C SER A 34 17.10 10.00 2.23
N ASP A 35 16.79 9.15 1.25
CA ASP A 35 15.97 9.50 0.09
C ASP A 35 14.49 9.19 0.30
N LEU A 36 14.14 8.36 1.29
CA LEU A 36 12.78 7.96 1.58
C LEU A 36 12.33 8.42 2.97
N GLU A 37 11.07 8.82 3.05
CA GLU A 37 10.48 9.32 4.29
C GLU A 37 9.84 8.19 5.12
N PHE A 38 10.46 7.89 6.25
CA PHE A 38 9.97 6.97 7.27
C PHE A 38 9.30 7.73 8.41
N GLY A 39 8.27 7.15 9.01
CA GLY A 39 7.57 7.70 10.17
C GLY A 39 6.14 8.15 9.91
N ILE A 40 5.42 8.44 11.00
CA ILE A 40 4.02 8.87 10.96
C ILE A 40 3.92 10.32 10.50
N GLY A 41 2.94 10.64 9.64
CA GLY A 41 2.62 12.01 9.23
C GLY A 41 3.63 12.63 8.26
N ARG A 42 4.59 11.86 7.78
CA ARG A 42 5.56 12.34 6.78
C ARG A 42 4.89 12.57 5.43
N THR A 43 5.53 13.43 4.64
CA THR A 43 5.14 13.73 3.26
C THR A 43 6.31 13.46 2.33
N THR A 44 6.01 13.18 1.07
CA THR A 44 7.01 12.90 0.03
C THR A 44 7.98 14.08 -0.11
N PRO A 45 9.31 13.87 -0.11
CA PRO A 45 10.31 14.95 -0.09
C PRO A 45 10.18 15.92 -1.25
N ASP A 46 9.89 15.41 -2.44
CA ASP A 46 9.81 16.17 -3.69
C ASP A 46 8.44 16.86 -3.89
N GLY A 47 7.59 16.85 -2.86
CA GLY A 47 6.25 17.40 -2.90
C GLY A 47 5.17 16.41 -3.34
N PRO A 48 3.94 16.88 -3.56
CA PRO A 48 2.81 16.02 -3.92
C PRO A 48 3.05 15.31 -5.26
N VAL A 49 2.81 13.99 -5.27
CA VAL A 49 2.98 13.15 -6.46
C VAL A 49 1.72 13.18 -7.32
N GLU A 50 1.90 13.39 -8.62
CA GLU A 50 0.81 13.27 -9.59
C GLU A 50 0.61 11.79 -9.99
N HIS A 51 -0.63 11.33 -9.88
CA HIS A 51 -1.01 9.99 -10.30
C HIS A 51 -2.47 9.98 -10.78
N PRO A 52 -2.84 9.20 -11.81
CA PRO A 52 -4.20 9.15 -12.35
C PRO A 52 -5.30 8.83 -11.32
N LEU A 53 -4.96 8.09 -10.26
CA LEU A 53 -5.90 7.77 -9.18
C LEU A 53 -6.52 9.02 -8.51
N PHE A 54 -5.81 10.16 -8.52
CA PHE A 54 -6.30 11.40 -7.92
C PHE A 54 -7.36 12.12 -8.78
N ALA A 55 -7.48 11.74 -10.06
CA ALA A 55 -8.55 12.19 -10.96
C ALA A 55 -9.75 11.23 -10.98
N SER A 56 -9.73 10.15 -10.20
CA SER A 56 -10.82 9.17 -10.17
C SER A 56 -12.09 9.74 -9.54
N SER A 57 -13.25 9.45 -10.15
CA SER A 57 -14.56 9.75 -9.56
C SER A 57 -14.87 8.94 -8.29
N ALA A 58 -14.05 7.93 -7.96
CA ALA A 58 -14.20 7.20 -6.71
C ALA A 58 -14.10 8.10 -5.46
N TRP A 59 -13.40 9.22 -5.56
CA TRP A 59 -13.31 10.22 -4.48
C TRP A 59 -14.66 10.83 -4.11
N ASP A 60 -15.64 10.87 -5.02
CA ASP A 60 -16.99 11.38 -4.80
C ASP A 60 -17.80 10.51 -3.81
N ALA A 61 -17.32 9.31 -3.50
CA ALA A 61 -17.88 8.47 -2.46
C ALA A 61 -17.64 8.99 -1.02
N LEU A 62 -16.74 9.97 -0.84
CA LEU A 62 -16.53 10.66 0.43
C LEU A 62 -17.57 11.77 0.68
N PRO A 63 -17.83 12.13 1.95
CA PRO A 63 -18.55 13.37 2.24
C PRO A 63 -17.82 14.59 1.64
N GLY A 64 -18.56 15.53 1.03
CA GLY A 64 -17.98 16.65 0.30
C GLY A 64 -17.00 17.52 1.12
N THR A 65 -17.21 17.63 2.43
CA THR A 65 -16.30 18.36 3.33
C THR A 65 -14.97 17.63 3.58
N VAL A 66 -14.89 16.32 3.28
CA VAL A 66 -13.72 15.47 3.54
C VAL A 66 -12.92 15.20 2.26
N HIS A 67 -13.60 15.17 1.14
CA HIS A 67 -13.08 14.76 -0.16
C HIS A 67 -11.75 15.45 -0.49
N GLU A 68 -11.77 16.78 -0.65
CA GLU A 68 -10.59 17.52 -1.11
C GLU A 68 -9.43 17.50 -0.10
N PRO A 69 -9.64 17.76 1.21
CA PRO A 69 -8.54 17.71 2.17
C PRO A 69 -7.89 16.33 2.28
N LEU A 70 -8.66 15.24 2.14
CA LEU A 70 -8.12 13.88 2.21
C LEU A 70 -7.35 13.51 0.95
N ARG A 71 -7.84 13.93 -0.23
CA ARG A 71 -7.18 13.75 -1.51
C ARG A 71 -5.82 14.46 -1.56
N GLU A 72 -5.75 15.71 -1.14
CA GLU A 72 -4.50 16.47 -1.09
C GLU A 72 -3.49 15.86 -0.10
N ARG A 73 -3.97 15.39 1.07
CA ARG A 73 -3.11 14.67 2.01
C ARG A 73 -2.57 13.37 1.40
N ALA A 74 -3.41 12.62 0.69
CA ALA A 74 -3.00 11.40 0.02
C ALA A 74 -1.93 11.68 -1.05
N ARG A 75 -2.08 12.73 -1.85
CA ARG A 75 -1.06 13.16 -2.83
C ARG A 75 0.29 13.47 -2.18
N ALA A 76 0.26 14.11 -1.01
CA ALA A 76 1.48 14.43 -0.27
C ALA A 76 2.13 13.21 0.40
N GLN A 77 1.41 12.09 0.60
CA GLN A 77 1.90 10.94 1.36
C GLN A 77 2.24 9.70 0.51
N ILE A 78 1.96 9.69 -0.79
CA ILE A 78 2.00 8.48 -1.62
C ILE A 78 3.39 7.82 -1.65
N GLY A 79 4.47 8.48 -1.57
CA GLY A 79 5.83 7.93 -1.56
C GLY A 79 6.43 7.73 -0.17
N THR A 80 5.63 7.80 0.91
CA THR A 80 6.13 7.62 2.28
C THR A 80 5.98 6.19 2.77
N ILE A 81 6.88 5.73 3.63
CA ILE A 81 6.90 4.34 4.14
C ILE A 81 5.99 4.19 5.36
N GLY A 82 6.04 5.14 6.29
CA GLY A 82 5.33 5.07 7.56
C GLY A 82 6.16 4.48 8.69
N SER A 83 5.50 3.79 9.60
CA SER A 83 6.13 3.26 10.81
C SER A 83 5.59 1.88 11.18
N GLY A 84 6.09 1.32 12.27
CA GLY A 84 5.72 0.00 12.75
C GLY A 84 6.47 -1.08 11.99
N HIS A 85 5.73 -2.02 11.40
CA HIS A 85 6.28 -3.14 10.64
C HIS A 85 6.52 -2.81 9.15
N HIS A 86 6.37 -1.54 8.74
CA HIS A 86 6.64 -1.11 7.37
C HIS A 86 8.15 -1.00 7.13
N TYR A 87 8.60 -1.45 5.98
CA TYR A 87 10.03 -1.49 5.65
C TYR A 87 10.31 -1.27 4.15
N VAL A 88 11.57 -0.99 3.88
CA VAL A 88 12.19 -1.08 2.56
C VAL A 88 13.51 -1.84 2.77
N ASP A 89 13.66 -2.95 2.07
CA ASP A 89 14.81 -3.84 2.18
C ASP A 89 15.49 -4.06 0.84
N VAL A 90 16.80 -4.32 0.88
CA VAL A 90 17.55 -4.93 -0.22
C VAL A 90 18.15 -6.23 0.28
N PHE A 91 17.82 -7.34 -0.36
CA PHE A 91 18.26 -8.66 0.06
C PHE A 91 18.72 -9.49 -1.15
N ALA A 92 19.44 -10.57 -0.90
CA ALA A 92 19.88 -11.51 -1.93
C ALA A 92 19.13 -12.84 -1.78
N ASP A 93 18.78 -13.46 -2.90
CA ASP A 93 18.27 -14.82 -2.94
C ASP A 93 19.43 -15.85 -2.87
N GLU A 94 19.10 -17.14 -2.98
CA GLU A 94 20.06 -18.26 -2.94
C GLU A 94 21.07 -18.24 -4.08
N ASP A 95 20.78 -17.56 -5.17
CA ASP A 95 21.68 -17.35 -6.33
C ASP A 95 22.49 -16.05 -6.20
N ASN A 96 22.40 -15.36 -5.05
CA ASN A 96 22.93 -14.03 -4.79
C ASN A 96 22.36 -12.92 -5.69
N THR A 97 21.23 -13.15 -6.37
CA THR A 97 20.53 -12.09 -7.10
C THR A 97 19.92 -11.10 -6.11
N LEU A 98 20.11 -9.81 -6.34
CA LEU A 98 19.57 -8.78 -5.47
C LEU A 98 18.10 -8.50 -5.79
N TRP A 99 17.34 -8.36 -4.71
CA TRP A 99 15.95 -7.99 -4.71
C TRP A 99 15.75 -6.72 -3.88
N ALA A 100 14.81 -5.88 -4.30
CA ALA A 100 14.27 -4.80 -3.47
C ALA A 100 12.90 -5.22 -2.94
N GLY A 101 12.70 -5.13 -1.63
CA GLY A 101 11.45 -5.40 -0.93
C GLY A 101 10.84 -4.14 -0.35
N VAL A 102 9.54 -3.94 -0.55
CA VAL A 102 8.79 -2.79 -0.03
C VAL A 102 7.52 -3.27 0.65
N HIS A 103 7.30 -2.86 1.90
CA HIS A 103 6.16 -3.27 2.70
C HIS A 103 5.50 -2.08 3.38
N PHE A 104 4.30 -1.72 2.95
CA PHE A 104 3.38 -0.80 3.63
C PHE A 104 1.98 -0.84 3.00
N GLY A 105 1.03 -0.17 3.65
CA GLY A 105 -0.38 -0.08 3.23
C GLY A 105 -0.76 1.30 2.67
N SER A 106 -2.03 1.64 2.78
CA SER A 106 -2.62 2.87 2.24
C SER A 106 -2.36 4.13 3.08
N ARG A 107 -1.37 4.09 3.96
CA ARG A 107 -0.93 5.22 4.76
C ARG A 107 -2.10 5.85 5.57
N GLY A 108 -2.07 7.17 5.78
CA GLY A 108 -3.14 7.90 6.46
C GLY A 108 -4.49 7.86 5.73
N LEU A 109 -4.49 7.59 4.42
CA LEU A 109 -5.71 7.48 3.62
C LEU A 109 -6.61 6.34 4.13
N GLY A 110 -6.10 5.11 4.19
CA GLY A 110 -6.89 3.95 4.61
C GLY A 110 -7.37 4.04 6.05
N HIS A 111 -6.52 4.55 6.96
CA HIS A 111 -6.93 4.79 8.33
C HIS A 111 -8.10 5.79 8.42
N THR A 112 -8.04 6.90 7.69
CA THR A 112 -9.10 7.92 7.68
C THR A 112 -10.39 7.38 7.06
N ILE A 113 -10.29 6.59 5.97
CA ILE A 113 -11.44 5.93 5.36
C ILE A 113 -12.09 4.97 6.37
N ALA A 114 -11.34 4.05 6.95
CA ALA A 114 -11.88 3.06 7.87
C ALA A 114 -12.55 3.72 9.08
N SER A 115 -11.89 4.64 9.75
CA SER A 115 -12.45 5.34 10.92
C SER A 115 -13.67 6.19 10.58
N GLY A 116 -13.65 6.89 9.45
CA GLY A 116 -14.77 7.71 9.01
C GLY A 116 -16.01 6.90 8.69
N PHE A 117 -15.87 5.78 7.95
CA PHE A 117 -17.00 4.90 7.67
C PHE A 117 -17.51 4.14 8.91
N MET A 118 -16.63 3.81 9.87
CA MET A 118 -17.07 3.29 11.18
C MET A 118 -17.94 4.32 11.92
N SER A 119 -17.56 5.60 11.91
CA SER A 119 -18.37 6.67 12.50
C SER A 119 -19.75 6.75 11.85
N LEU A 120 -19.80 6.77 10.51
CA LEU A 120 -21.06 6.81 9.76
C LEU A 120 -21.94 5.56 10.02
N ALA A 121 -21.33 4.37 10.08
CA ALA A 121 -22.04 3.13 10.39
C ALA A 121 -22.68 3.13 11.80
N ALA A 122 -22.05 3.85 12.73
CA ALA A 122 -22.59 4.09 14.08
C ALA A 122 -23.59 5.25 14.16
N GLY A 123 -24.00 5.84 13.02
CA GLY A 123 -24.92 6.99 12.96
C GLY A 123 -24.30 8.30 13.46
N ARG A 124 -22.97 8.42 13.45
CA ARG A 124 -22.22 9.59 13.93
C ARG A 124 -21.61 10.38 12.78
N PRO A 125 -21.29 11.65 12.99
CA PRO A 125 -20.55 12.44 12.01
C PRO A 125 -19.21 11.79 11.64
N TRP A 126 -18.74 12.04 10.41
CA TRP A 126 -17.45 11.57 9.93
C TRP A 126 -16.31 11.98 10.86
N GLY A 127 -15.49 10.98 11.25
CA GLY A 127 -14.30 11.17 12.08
C GLY A 127 -14.58 11.33 13.58
N GLU A 128 -15.84 11.27 14.00
CA GLU A 128 -16.16 11.18 15.43
C GLU A 128 -15.72 9.81 15.96
N ARG A 129 -14.99 9.81 17.08
CA ARG A 129 -14.46 8.58 17.65
C ARG A 129 -15.61 7.66 18.11
N VAL A 130 -15.59 6.44 17.62
CA VAL A 130 -16.47 5.37 18.07
C VAL A 130 -15.65 4.31 18.81
N PRO A 131 -16.22 3.58 19.78
CA PRO A 131 -15.56 2.41 20.33
C PRO A 131 -15.17 1.44 19.21
N GLU A 132 -14.04 0.75 19.35
CA GLU A 132 -13.66 -0.33 18.44
C GLU A 132 -14.64 -1.49 18.60
N THR A 133 -15.68 -1.47 17.80
CA THR A 133 -16.68 -2.53 17.70
C THR A 133 -16.71 -3.04 16.28
N GLU A 134 -17.18 -4.25 16.09
CA GLU A 134 -17.48 -4.77 14.76
C GLU A 134 -18.57 -3.90 14.13
N ALA A 135 -18.24 -3.25 13.02
CA ALA A 135 -19.19 -2.53 12.18
C ALA A 135 -19.49 -3.39 10.96
N LEU A 136 -20.76 -3.78 10.82
CA LEU A 136 -21.25 -4.48 9.64
C LEU A 136 -21.83 -3.46 8.66
N LEU A 137 -21.35 -3.49 7.43
CA LEU A 137 -21.86 -2.68 6.33
C LEU A 137 -22.43 -3.60 5.26
N ASP A 138 -23.72 -3.48 5.02
CA ASP A 138 -24.37 -4.13 3.88
C ASP A 138 -23.88 -3.46 2.60
N LEU A 139 -23.24 -4.24 1.71
CA LEU A 139 -22.69 -3.73 0.46
C LEU A 139 -23.77 -3.29 -0.55
N ASP A 140 -24.99 -3.74 -0.40
CA ASP A 140 -26.13 -3.32 -1.20
C ASP A 140 -26.73 -1.99 -0.70
N SER A 141 -26.32 -1.54 0.51
CA SER A 141 -26.65 -0.21 1.00
C SER A 141 -25.80 0.88 0.36
N GLU A 142 -26.30 2.11 0.33
CA GLU A 142 -25.54 3.27 -0.16
C GLU A 142 -24.21 3.43 0.62
N LEU A 143 -24.25 3.33 1.95
CA LEU A 143 -23.08 3.48 2.79
C LEU A 143 -22.05 2.37 2.56
N GLY A 144 -22.50 1.13 2.44
CA GLY A 144 -21.62 -0.01 2.16
C GLY A 144 -20.99 0.05 0.79
N GLY A 145 -21.75 0.47 -0.24
CA GLY A 145 -21.24 0.68 -1.60
C GLY A 145 -20.17 1.80 -1.65
N ARG A 146 -20.38 2.90 -0.93
CA ARG A 146 -19.41 4.00 -0.80
C ARG A 146 -18.15 3.54 -0.08
N TYR A 147 -18.27 2.78 1.01
CA TYR A 147 -17.09 2.21 1.70
C TYR A 147 -16.31 1.27 0.78
N TRP A 148 -17.00 0.38 0.05
CA TRP A 148 -16.37 -0.52 -0.90
C TRP A 148 -15.56 0.22 -1.96
N THR A 149 -16.14 1.27 -2.53
CA THR A 149 -15.47 2.13 -3.52
C THR A 149 -14.20 2.76 -2.94
N MET A 150 -14.29 3.32 -1.74
CA MET A 150 -13.13 3.95 -1.08
C MET A 150 -12.06 2.93 -0.64
N MET A 151 -12.46 1.74 -0.23
CA MET A 151 -11.53 0.65 0.08
C MET A 151 -10.77 0.21 -1.18
N GLN A 152 -11.44 0.10 -2.33
CA GLN A 152 -10.79 -0.21 -3.62
C GLN A 152 -9.82 0.89 -4.02
N LEU A 153 -10.19 2.16 -3.86
CA LEU A 153 -9.30 3.29 -4.13
C LEU A 153 -8.06 3.26 -3.21
N ALA A 154 -8.24 2.97 -1.92
CA ALA A 154 -7.12 2.80 -0.98
C ALA A 154 -6.20 1.64 -1.36
N GLY A 155 -6.74 0.57 -1.95
CA GLY A 155 -5.97 -0.53 -2.53
C GLY A 155 -5.09 -0.08 -3.69
N GLN A 156 -5.66 0.63 -4.65
CA GLN A 156 -4.92 1.20 -5.78
C GLN A 156 -3.85 2.20 -5.33
N TYR A 157 -4.18 3.02 -4.32
CA TYR A 157 -3.25 3.96 -3.71
C TYR A 157 -2.04 3.25 -3.07
N ALA A 158 -2.27 2.15 -2.34
CA ALA A 158 -1.20 1.38 -1.74
C ALA A 158 -0.30 0.70 -2.79
N TYR A 159 -0.87 0.24 -3.91
CA TYR A 159 -0.09 -0.26 -5.05
C TYR A 159 0.79 0.86 -5.62
N ALA A 160 0.20 1.98 -6.02
CA ALA A 160 0.93 3.11 -6.59
C ALA A 160 2.04 3.63 -5.67
N GLY A 161 1.79 3.68 -4.36
CA GLY A 161 2.81 4.11 -3.39
C GLY A 161 4.00 3.16 -3.31
N ARG A 162 3.75 1.83 -3.27
CA ARG A 162 4.84 0.84 -3.25
C ARG A 162 5.61 0.82 -4.57
N GLU A 163 4.94 0.98 -5.70
CA GLU A 163 5.56 1.09 -7.02
C GLU A 163 6.48 2.31 -7.10
N TRP A 164 6.01 3.46 -6.66
CA TRP A 164 6.80 4.70 -6.62
C TRP A 164 8.09 4.54 -5.77
N VAL A 165 7.96 3.93 -4.57
CA VAL A 165 9.12 3.68 -3.70
C VAL A 165 10.08 2.67 -4.31
N ALA A 166 9.55 1.58 -4.86
CA ALA A 166 10.37 0.53 -5.45
C ALA A 166 11.14 1.02 -6.69
N GLU A 167 10.52 1.83 -7.55
CA GLU A 167 11.17 2.47 -8.69
C GLU A 167 12.34 3.36 -8.21
N ARG A 168 12.12 4.17 -7.16
CA ARG A 168 13.16 5.02 -6.59
C ARG A 168 14.33 4.21 -6.01
N VAL A 169 14.07 3.06 -5.40
CA VAL A 169 15.12 2.16 -4.91
C VAL A 169 15.84 1.47 -6.07
N VAL A 170 15.10 0.87 -7.00
CA VAL A 170 15.69 0.05 -8.07
C VAL A 170 16.41 0.91 -9.10
N GLU A 171 15.75 1.94 -9.62
CA GLU A 171 16.32 2.79 -10.67
C GLU A 171 17.20 3.90 -10.11
N GLY A 172 16.73 4.57 -9.03
CA GLY A 172 17.44 5.72 -8.45
C GLY A 172 18.65 5.33 -7.61
N ILE A 173 18.51 4.35 -6.72
CA ILE A 173 19.58 3.99 -5.77
C ILE A 173 20.46 2.85 -6.30
N LEU A 174 19.84 1.77 -6.77
CA LEU A 174 20.58 0.60 -7.28
C LEU A 174 21.07 0.78 -8.73
N GLY A 175 20.53 1.75 -9.47
CA GLY A 175 20.91 2.03 -10.86
C GLY A 175 20.64 0.90 -11.85
N THR A 176 19.57 0.13 -11.62
CA THR A 176 19.24 -1.06 -12.39
C THR A 176 17.76 -1.07 -12.82
N ARG A 177 17.26 -2.19 -13.31
CA ARG A 177 15.86 -2.38 -13.75
C ARG A 177 15.22 -3.61 -13.12
N ALA A 178 13.90 -3.58 -13.06
CA ALA A 178 13.10 -4.73 -12.66
C ALA A 178 13.17 -5.85 -13.72
N ARG A 179 13.46 -7.08 -13.29
CA ARG A 179 13.38 -8.32 -14.10
C ARG A 179 12.07 -9.07 -13.83
N LEU A 180 11.71 -9.16 -12.55
CA LEU A 180 10.48 -9.79 -12.08
C LEU A 180 9.90 -8.91 -10.99
N THR A 181 8.59 -8.76 -11.00
CA THR A 181 7.85 -8.02 -9.96
C THR A 181 6.76 -8.91 -9.39
N VAL A 182 6.76 -9.05 -8.06
CA VAL A 182 5.70 -9.73 -7.31
C VAL A 182 5.06 -8.70 -6.38
N HIS A 183 3.75 -8.46 -6.54
CA HIS A 183 3.05 -7.38 -5.84
C HIS A 183 1.70 -7.85 -5.31
N ASN A 184 1.52 -7.84 -3.99
CA ASN A 184 0.34 -8.39 -3.32
C ASN A 184 -0.13 -7.50 -2.16
N HIS A 185 -1.45 -7.43 -1.95
CA HIS A 185 -1.99 -7.07 -0.65
C HIS A 185 -2.07 -8.31 0.26
N HIS A 186 -1.92 -8.11 1.57
CA HIS A 186 -2.15 -9.14 2.58
C HIS A 186 -3.13 -8.72 3.69
N ASN A 187 -3.71 -7.53 3.58
CA ASN A 187 -4.75 -7.02 4.47
C ASN A 187 -5.82 -6.29 3.65
N TYR A 188 -6.72 -7.07 3.04
CA TYR A 188 -7.67 -6.56 2.06
C TYR A 188 -8.90 -7.44 1.92
N ALA A 189 -9.90 -6.99 1.19
CA ALA A 189 -11.09 -7.75 0.84
C ALA A 189 -11.24 -7.85 -0.68
N TRP A 190 -11.54 -9.05 -1.15
CA TRP A 190 -11.70 -9.38 -2.57
C TRP A 190 -13.08 -9.94 -2.85
N ARG A 191 -13.62 -9.66 -4.04
CA ARG A 191 -14.74 -10.41 -4.60
C ARG A 191 -14.17 -11.65 -5.29
N GLU A 192 -14.54 -12.82 -4.82
CA GLU A 192 -14.03 -14.09 -5.33
C GLU A 192 -15.15 -15.11 -5.47
N ARG A 193 -14.97 -16.03 -6.43
CA ARG A 193 -15.94 -17.12 -6.62
C ARG A 193 -15.42 -18.39 -5.97
N HIS A 194 -16.13 -18.86 -4.92
CA HIS A 194 -15.84 -20.08 -4.21
C HIS A 194 -17.10 -20.92 -4.05
N PHE A 195 -16.98 -22.24 -4.20
CA PHE A 195 -18.10 -23.17 -4.04
C PHE A 195 -19.34 -22.82 -4.89
N GLY A 196 -19.10 -22.27 -6.09
CA GLY A 196 -20.18 -21.82 -6.98
C GLY A 196 -20.90 -20.51 -6.58
N ARG A 197 -20.40 -19.80 -5.55
CA ARG A 197 -20.96 -18.56 -5.02
C ARG A 197 -19.97 -17.41 -5.13
N ASP A 198 -20.49 -16.21 -5.36
CA ASP A 198 -19.70 -14.99 -5.28
C ASP A 198 -19.65 -14.54 -3.82
N LEU A 199 -18.44 -14.38 -3.30
CA LEU A 199 -18.18 -14.09 -1.89
C LEU A 199 -17.26 -12.88 -1.76
N ILE A 200 -17.37 -12.19 -0.64
CA ILE A 200 -16.34 -11.25 -0.18
C ILE A 200 -15.39 -12.03 0.74
N VAL A 201 -14.16 -12.16 0.29
CA VAL A 201 -13.10 -12.85 1.06
C VAL A 201 -12.17 -11.83 1.66
N VAL A 202 -12.18 -11.74 2.99
CA VAL A 202 -11.29 -10.86 3.76
C VAL A 202 -10.07 -11.65 4.20
N ARG A 203 -8.88 -11.13 3.89
CA ARG A 203 -7.62 -11.70 4.37
C ARG A 203 -6.88 -10.67 5.20
N LYS A 204 -6.30 -11.12 6.30
CA LYS A 204 -5.44 -10.35 7.16
C LYS A 204 -4.15 -11.13 7.42
N GLY A 205 -3.01 -10.59 7.02
CA GLY A 205 -1.73 -11.28 7.07
C GLY A 205 -1.62 -12.45 6.07
N ALA A 206 -2.45 -12.45 5.01
CA ALA A 206 -2.46 -13.50 3.99
C ALA A 206 -2.76 -12.92 2.61
N THR A 207 -2.08 -13.41 1.59
CA THR A 207 -2.33 -13.07 0.18
C THR A 207 -3.23 -14.11 -0.48
N PRO A 208 -3.96 -13.78 -1.55
CA PRO A 208 -4.55 -14.77 -2.44
C PRO A 208 -3.45 -15.73 -2.96
N ALA A 209 -3.76 -17.01 -3.02
CA ALA A 209 -2.83 -18.06 -3.48
C ALA A 209 -3.55 -19.00 -4.45
N PHE A 210 -3.94 -18.48 -5.61
CA PHE A 210 -4.54 -19.28 -6.67
C PHE A 210 -3.45 -20.03 -7.47
N PRO A 211 -3.79 -21.14 -8.13
CA PRO A 211 -2.83 -21.87 -8.96
C PRO A 211 -2.14 -20.93 -9.99
N GLY A 212 -0.81 -20.95 -10.01
CA GLY A 212 0.01 -20.12 -10.89
C GLY A 212 0.16 -18.66 -10.47
N GLN A 213 -0.47 -18.24 -9.39
CA GLN A 213 -0.27 -16.88 -8.84
C GLN A 213 1.06 -16.79 -8.08
N GLN A 214 1.85 -15.81 -8.43
CA GLN A 214 3.06 -15.47 -7.66
C GLN A 214 2.67 -14.73 -6.38
N GLY A 215 3.33 -15.06 -5.29
CA GLY A 215 3.17 -14.42 -3.99
C GLY A 215 4.51 -14.18 -3.33
N PHE A 216 4.57 -13.18 -2.50
CA PHE A 216 5.70 -12.89 -1.63
C PHE A 216 5.21 -12.96 -0.18
N VAL A 217 5.97 -13.67 0.65
CA VAL A 217 5.76 -13.76 2.10
C VAL A 217 6.94 -13.04 2.75
N GLY A 218 6.67 -11.91 3.39
CA GLY A 218 7.66 -11.12 4.10
C GLY A 218 7.49 -11.19 5.60
#